data_476755b790699432a7043cc07d8b60cf
#
_entry.id   476755b790699432a7043cc07d8b60cf
#
_cell.length_a   1.000
_cell.length_b   1.000
_cell.length_c   1.000
_cell.angle_alpha   90.00
_cell.angle_beta   90.00
_cell.angle_gamma   90.00
#
_symmetry.space_group_name_H-M   'P 1'
#
loop_
_entity.id
_entity.type
_entity.pdbx_description
1 polymer ?
#
loop_
_entity_poly.entity_id
_entity_poly.type
_entity_poly.pdbx_seq_one_letter_code
_entity_poly.pdbx_strand_id
1 'polypeptide(L)'
;MYPVWLFLHVVAVAIWVGGMFFAHLCLRPAALQLPPPQRLPLMADALGRFFGWVIVALVLLWLSGLAMMGSVGMAAAPIAWHLMLGIALLMTVVCGVIRGLRYPRLRNSVAAQDWPSAGAAVNSIRLLVLVNLVLAMLTIAV
;
A
#
# COMPACT_ATOMS: atom_id res chain seq x y z
N MET A 1 9.16 23.39 12.15
CA MET A 1 8.06 22.40 11.94
C MET A 1 8.14 21.69 10.58
N TYR A 2 8.45 22.43 9.48
CA TYR A 2 8.58 21.80 8.13
C TYR A 2 9.49 20.57 8.10
N PRO A 3 10.71 20.59 8.68
CA PRO A 3 11.60 19.42 8.64
C PRO A 3 11.00 18.18 9.32
N VAL A 4 10.21 18.36 10.38
CA VAL A 4 9.54 17.25 11.07
C VAL A 4 8.47 16.64 10.20
N TRP A 5 7.64 17.46 9.55
CA TRP A 5 6.63 16.98 8.61
C TRP A 5 7.24 16.24 7.42
N LEU A 6 8.32 16.79 6.87
CA LEU A 6 9.06 16.14 5.78
C LEU A 6 9.62 14.78 6.22
N PHE A 7 10.23 14.71 7.41
CA PHE A 7 10.73 13.45 7.96
C PHE A 7 9.62 12.40 8.08
N LEU A 8 8.49 12.77 8.70
CA LEU A 8 7.36 11.85 8.86
C LEU A 8 6.80 11.42 7.51
N HIS A 9 6.72 12.32 6.54
CA HIS A 9 6.28 12.02 5.18
C HIS A 9 7.19 11.00 4.49
N VAL A 10 8.49 11.23 4.54
CA VAL A 10 9.48 10.32 3.92
C VAL A 10 9.48 8.95 4.60
N VAL A 11 9.38 8.89 5.92
CA VAL A 11 9.27 7.62 6.66
C VAL A 11 8.00 6.85 6.24
N ALA A 12 6.87 7.55 6.14
CA ALA A 12 5.62 6.93 5.72
C ALA A 12 5.70 6.39 4.28
N VAL A 13 6.31 7.14 3.36
CA VAL A 13 6.58 6.69 1.98
C VAL A 13 7.47 5.45 1.99
N ALA A 14 8.54 5.45 2.77
CA ALA A 14 9.46 4.32 2.86
C ALA A 14 8.77 3.05 3.35
N ILE A 15 7.91 3.15 4.37
CA ILE A 15 7.15 2.01 4.89
C ILE A 15 6.18 1.48 3.82
N TRP A 16 5.38 2.33 3.23
CA TRP A 16 4.35 1.90 2.29
C TRP A 16 4.93 1.41 0.97
N VAL A 17 5.74 2.22 0.32
CA VAL A 17 6.34 1.90 -0.99
C VAL A 17 7.34 0.76 -0.88
N GLY A 18 8.22 0.81 0.13
CA GLY A 18 9.18 -0.26 0.39
C GLY A 18 8.51 -1.57 0.74
N GLY A 19 7.43 -1.53 1.51
CA GLY A 19 6.62 -2.71 1.83
C GLY A 19 5.95 -3.32 0.60
N MET A 20 5.39 -2.51 -0.29
CA MET A 20 4.82 -2.98 -1.56
C MET A 20 5.88 -3.62 -2.46
N PHE A 21 7.03 -2.98 -2.57
CA PHE A 21 8.17 -3.51 -3.33
C PHE A 21 8.60 -4.86 -2.78
N PHE A 22 8.81 -4.96 -1.48
CA PHE A 22 9.20 -6.21 -0.82
C PHE A 22 8.15 -7.31 -1.01
N ALA A 23 6.89 -6.99 -0.77
CA ALA A 23 5.80 -7.96 -0.88
C ALA A 23 5.67 -8.51 -2.30
N HIS A 24 5.82 -7.66 -3.31
CA HIS A 24 5.66 -8.05 -4.71
C HIS A 24 6.88 -8.77 -5.28
N LEU A 25 8.07 -8.27 -5.02
CA LEU A 25 9.31 -8.75 -5.66
C LEU A 25 10.09 -9.75 -4.81
N CYS A 26 9.92 -9.76 -3.50
CA CYS A 26 10.68 -10.63 -2.60
C CYS A 26 9.80 -11.67 -1.92
N LEU A 27 8.77 -11.27 -1.20
CA LEU A 27 7.95 -12.17 -0.40
C LEU A 27 7.15 -13.14 -1.30
N ARG A 28 6.49 -12.63 -2.32
CA ARG A 28 5.65 -13.45 -3.20
C ARG A 28 6.45 -14.54 -3.93
N PRO A 29 7.58 -14.25 -4.62
CA PRO A 29 8.38 -15.29 -5.24
C PRO A 29 8.91 -16.33 -4.25
N ALA A 30 9.34 -15.90 -3.06
CA ALA A 30 9.80 -16.79 -2.01
C ALA A 30 8.68 -17.72 -1.50
N ALA A 31 7.48 -17.17 -1.31
CA ALA A 31 6.31 -17.94 -0.87
C ALA A 31 5.83 -18.96 -1.90
N LEU A 32 6.08 -18.74 -3.19
CA LEU A 32 5.73 -19.69 -4.26
C LEU A 32 6.44 -21.05 -4.14
N GLN A 33 7.52 -21.14 -3.36
CA GLN A 33 8.20 -22.42 -3.07
C GLN A 33 7.38 -23.30 -2.12
N LEU A 34 6.40 -22.75 -1.43
CA LEU A 34 5.54 -23.48 -0.50
C LEU A 34 4.29 -24.01 -1.21
N PRO A 35 3.77 -25.19 -0.80
CA PRO A 35 2.49 -25.68 -1.30
C PRO A 35 1.34 -24.76 -0.85
N PRO A 36 0.20 -24.72 -1.58
CA PRO A 36 -0.90 -23.82 -1.29
C PRO A 36 -1.40 -23.83 0.18
N PRO A 37 -1.54 -24.98 0.87
CA PRO A 37 -1.99 -25.00 2.26
C PRO A 37 -1.05 -24.29 3.25
N GLN A 38 0.23 -24.12 2.90
CA GLN A 38 1.21 -23.38 3.70
C GLN A 38 1.42 -21.97 3.19
N ARG A 39 1.43 -21.77 1.89
CA ARG A 39 1.68 -20.49 1.24
C ARG A 39 0.56 -19.47 1.49
N LEU A 40 -0.69 -19.88 1.33
CA LEU A 40 -1.82 -18.96 1.38
C LEU A 40 -2.10 -18.42 2.79
N PRO A 41 -2.04 -19.23 3.88
CA PRO A 41 -2.10 -18.69 5.23
C PRO A 41 -0.94 -17.74 5.55
N LEU A 42 0.28 -18.04 5.08
CA LEU A 42 1.44 -17.16 5.23
C LEU A 42 1.20 -15.81 4.55
N MET A 43 0.71 -15.82 3.30
CA MET A 43 0.41 -14.60 2.57
C MET A 43 -0.70 -13.79 3.23
N ALA A 44 -1.74 -14.44 3.74
CA ALA A 44 -2.82 -13.77 4.46
C ALA A 44 -2.32 -13.09 5.74
N ASP A 45 -1.49 -13.75 6.53
CA ASP A 45 -0.91 -13.17 7.75
C ASP A 45 0.05 -12.02 7.43
N ALA A 46 0.96 -12.21 6.48
CA ALA A 46 1.92 -11.19 6.07
C ALA A 46 1.21 -9.93 5.53
N LEU A 47 0.23 -10.10 4.66
CA LEU A 47 -0.56 -8.99 4.12
C LEU A 47 -1.38 -8.29 5.21
N GLY A 48 -1.95 -9.03 6.14
CA GLY A 48 -2.69 -8.45 7.28
C GLY A 48 -1.83 -7.54 8.14
N ARG A 49 -0.63 -7.97 8.47
CA ARG A 49 0.35 -7.16 9.22
C ARG A 49 0.80 -5.96 8.40
N PHE A 50 1.10 -6.16 7.14
CA PHE A 50 1.50 -5.08 6.23
C PHE A 50 0.42 -4.01 6.10
N PHE A 51 -0.84 -4.39 5.90
CA PHE A 51 -1.93 -3.42 5.81
C PHE A 51 -2.17 -2.66 7.12
N GLY A 52 -1.87 -3.26 8.27
CA GLY A 52 -1.86 -2.53 9.54
C GLY A 52 -0.86 -1.38 9.52
N TRP A 53 0.36 -1.62 9.08
CA TRP A 53 1.39 -0.58 8.92
C TRP A 53 1.05 0.42 7.82
N VAL A 54 0.43 -0.02 6.74
CA VAL A 54 -0.04 0.87 5.65
C VAL A 54 -1.05 1.88 6.17
N ILE A 55 -1.97 1.49 7.05
CA ILE A 55 -2.93 2.43 7.65
C ILE A 55 -2.19 3.50 8.44
N VAL A 56 -1.20 3.13 9.26
CA VAL A 56 -0.37 4.10 10.00
C VAL A 56 0.37 5.02 9.02
N ALA A 57 1.00 4.46 8.00
CA ALA A 57 1.70 5.23 6.97
C ALA A 57 0.76 6.19 6.23
N LEU A 58 -0.45 5.77 5.88
CA LEU A 58 -1.46 6.62 5.24
C LEU A 58 -1.83 7.82 6.10
N VAL A 59 -2.10 7.60 7.38
CA VAL A 59 -2.43 8.70 8.31
C VAL A 59 -1.27 9.70 8.36
N LEU A 60 -0.03 9.21 8.52
CA LEU A 60 1.15 10.07 8.55
C LEU A 60 1.36 10.82 7.22
N LEU A 61 1.16 10.16 6.09
CA LEU A 61 1.27 10.76 4.76
C LEU A 61 0.29 11.90 4.57
N TRP A 62 -0.98 11.67 4.89
CA TRP A 62 -2.01 12.69 4.73
C TRP A 62 -1.80 13.86 5.68
N LEU A 63 -1.51 13.60 6.97
CA LEU A 63 -1.26 14.67 7.95
C LEU A 63 -0.03 15.50 7.57
N SER A 64 1.08 14.86 7.23
CA SER A 64 2.32 15.55 6.89
C SER A 64 2.22 16.29 5.55
N GLY A 65 1.64 15.67 4.53
CA GLY A 65 1.45 16.27 3.22
C GLY A 65 0.56 17.51 3.26
N LEU A 66 -0.58 17.41 3.95
CA LEU A 66 -1.49 18.54 4.11
C LEU A 66 -0.89 19.65 4.99
N ALA A 67 -0.15 19.29 6.04
CA ALA A 67 0.53 20.28 6.88
C ALA A 67 1.59 21.07 6.09
N MET A 68 2.39 20.38 5.25
CA MET A 68 3.39 21.03 4.39
C MET A 68 2.70 21.90 3.32
N MET A 69 1.67 21.41 2.68
CA MET A 69 0.91 22.18 1.68
C MET A 69 0.24 23.41 2.30
N GLY A 70 -0.33 23.27 3.49
CA GLY A 70 -0.94 24.38 4.25
C GLY A 70 0.05 25.45 4.66
N SER A 71 1.31 25.09 4.93
CA SER A 71 2.35 26.05 5.32
C SER A 71 2.76 26.99 4.19
N VAL A 72 2.60 26.54 2.94
CA VAL A 72 2.92 27.33 1.73
C VAL A 72 1.66 28.01 1.19
N GLY A 73 0.50 27.43 1.46
CA GLY A 73 -0.80 27.82 0.89
C GLY A 73 -1.11 27.05 -0.40
N MET A 74 -2.34 26.57 -0.49
CA MET A 74 -2.79 25.72 -1.61
C MET A 74 -2.56 26.37 -2.97
N ALA A 75 -2.86 27.66 -3.11
CA ALA A 75 -2.71 28.38 -4.37
C ALA A 75 -1.26 28.65 -4.76
N ALA A 76 -0.35 28.71 -3.79
CA ALA A 76 1.07 28.98 -4.01
C ALA A 76 1.90 27.69 -4.14
N ALA A 77 1.30 26.53 -3.83
CA ALA A 77 1.99 25.25 -3.90
C ALA A 77 2.36 24.89 -5.35
N PRO A 78 3.56 24.31 -5.59
CA PRO A 78 3.95 23.88 -6.94
C PRO A 78 2.94 22.89 -7.53
N ILE A 79 2.81 22.89 -8.85
CA ILE A 79 1.92 21.94 -9.55
C ILE A 79 2.27 20.47 -9.21
N ALA A 80 3.53 20.16 -9.00
CA ALA A 80 3.97 18.84 -8.59
C ALA A 80 3.27 18.36 -7.32
N TRP A 81 3.07 19.24 -6.33
CA TRP A 81 2.40 18.88 -5.08
C TRP A 81 0.91 18.55 -5.28
N HIS A 82 0.25 19.25 -6.21
CA HIS A 82 -1.14 18.94 -6.58
C HIS A 82 -1.23 17.59 -7.31
N LEU A 83 -0.27 17.28 -8.18
CA LEU A 83 -0.19 15.98 -8.84
C LEU A 83 0.06 14.87 -7.82
N MET A 84 0.99 15.06 -6.88
CA MET A 84 1.22 14.13 -5.79
C MET A 84 -0.04 13.88 -4.95
N LEU A 85 -0.77 14.94 -4.64
CA LEU A 85 -2.02 14.84 -3.89
C LEU A 85 -3.07 14.01 -4.64
N GLY A 86 -3.23 14.25 -5.94
CA GLY A 86 -4.17 13.50 -6.79
C GLY A 86 -3.80 12.02 -6.90
N ILE A 87 -2.52 11.72 -7.13
CA ILE A 87 -2.04 10.33 -7.19
C ILE A 87 -2.18 9.66 -5.82
N ALA A 88 -1.85 10.36 -4.73
CA ALA A 88 -2.00 9.83 -3.38
C ALA A 88 -3.47 9.50 -3.05
N LEU A 89 -4.42 10.32 -3.51
CA LEU A 89 -5.84 10.02 -3.37
C LEU A 89 -6.22 8.74 -4.10
N LEU A 90 -5.79 8.59 -5.36
CA LEU A 90 -6.03 7.39 -6.15
C LEU A 90 -5.42 6.15 -5.46
N MET A 91 -4.18 6.24 -5.00
CA MET A 91 -3.51 5.17 -4.26
C MET A 91 -4.26 4.79 -2.98
N THR A 92 -4.80 5.78 -2.27
CA THR A 92 -5.60 5.56 -1.06
C THR A 92 -6.88 4.79 -1.39
N VAL A 93 -7.56 5.16 -2.48
CA VAL A 93 -8.76 4.45 -2.95
C VAL A 93 -8.43 3.00 -3.31
N VAL A 94 -7.36 2.77 -4.07
CA VAL A 94 -6.92 1.41 -4.42
C VAL A 94 -6.59 0.60 -3.16
N CYS A 95 -5.90 1.20 -2.19
CA CYS A 95 -5.61 0.56 -0.91
C CYS A 95 -6.89 0.21 -0.14
N GLY A 96 -7.89 1.10 -0.15
CA GLY A 96 -9.21 0.86 0.44
C GLY A 96 -9.94 -0.31 -0.20
N VAL A 97 -9.89 -0.43 -1.52
CA VAL A 97 -10.46 -1.57 -2.25
C VAL A 97 -9.75 -2.87 -1.86
N ILE A 98 -8.43 -2.88 -1.80
CA ILE A 98 -7.66 -4.06 -1.39
C ILE A 98 -8.07 -4.47 0.03
N ARG A 99 -8.01 -3.54 0.97
CA ARG A 99 -8.23 -3.81 2.40
C ARG A 99 -9.68 -4.15 2.72
N GLY A 100 -10.64 -3.49 2.08
CA GLY A 100 -12.06 -3.63 2.37
C GLY A 100 -12.77 -4.73 1.58
N LEU A 101 -12.32 -5.04 0.36
CA LEU A 101 -13.00 -5.98 -0.52
C LEU A 101 -12.18 -7.24 -0.81
N ARG A 102 -10.90 -7.11 -1.10
CA ARG A 102 -10.06 -8.22 -1.56
C ARG A 102 -9.46 -9.01 -0.41
N TYR A 103 -8.97 -8.34 0.60
CA TYR A 103 -8.35 -8.99 1.74
C TYR A 103 -9.35 -9.82 2.58
N PRO A 104 -10.59 -9.38 2.86
CA PRO A 104 -11.57 -10.22 3.52
C PRO A 104 -11.89 -11.51 2.75
N ARG A 105 -11.93 -11.45 1.43
CA ARG A 105 -12.10 -12.65 0.58
C ARG A 105 -10.95 -13.64 0.77
N LEU A 106 -9.72 -13.15 0.81
CA LEU A 106 -8.55 -13.97 1.08
C LEU A 106 -8.64 -14.64 2.45
N ARG A 107 -8.96 -13.88 3.49
CA ARG A 107 -9.08 -14.41 4.87
C ARG A 107 -10.17 -15.48 4.96
N ASN A 108 -11.34 -15.24 4.38
CA ASN A 108 -12.45 -16.16 4.41
C ASN A 108 -12.12 -17.44 3.63
N SER A 109 -11.48 -17.33 2.47
CA SER A 109 -11.08 -18.48 1.67
C SER A 109 -10.02 -19.33 2.37
N VAL A 110 -9.06 -18.70 3.06
CA VAL A 110 -8.04 -19.41 3.85
C VAL A 110 -8.69 -20.13 5.05
N ALA A 111 -9.62 -19.47 5.74
CA ALA A 111 -10.35 -20.08 6.87
C ALA A 111 -11.21 -21.27 6.44
N ALA A 112 -11.79 -21.23 5.23
CA ALA A 112 -12.56 -22.32 4.64
C ALA A 112 -11.68 -23.39 3.96
N GLN A 113 -10.36 -23.21 3.93
CA GLN A 113 -9.41 -24.07 3.20
C GLN A 113 -9.73 -24.20 1.71
N ASP A 114 -10.37 -23.19 1.14
CA ASP A 114 -10.66 -23.08 -0.30
C ASP A 114 -9.45 -22.46 -1.00
N TRP A 115 -8.47 -23.28 -1.28
CA TRP A 115 -7.18 -22.83 -1.86
C TRP A 115 -7.31 -22.21 -3.26
N PRO A 116 -8.15 -22.71 -4.17
CA PRO A 116 -8.36 -22.05 -5.46
C PRO A 116 -8.89 -20.61 -5.31
N SER A 117 -9.90 -20.39 -4.46
CA SER A 117 -10.44 -19.05 -4.20
C SER A 117 -9.44 -18.15 -3.48
N ALA A 118 -8.69 -18.69 -2.52
CA ALA A 118 -7.63 -17.95 -1.82
C ALA A 118 -6.51 -17.54 -2.79
N GLY A 119 -6.09 -18.41 -3.69
CA GLY A 119 -5.11 -18.11 -4.73
C GLY A 119 -5.59 -17.02 -5.69
N ALA A 120 -6.85 -17.04 -6.09
CA ALA A 120 -7.46 -16.00 -6.92
C ALA A 120 -7.50 -14.64 -6.18
N ALA A 121 -7.82 -14.64 -4.88
CA ALA A 121 -7.82 -13.44 -4.06
C ALA A 121 -6.42 -12.85 -3.92
N VAL A 122 -5.39 -13.65 -3.67
CA VAL A 122 -3.98 -13.22 -3.62
C VAL A 122 -3.56 -12.62 -4.96
N ASN A 123 -3.92 -13.25 -6.08
CA ASN A 123 -3.60 -12.73 -7.41
C ASN A 123 -4.26 -11.37 -7.67
N SER A 124 -5.51 -11.19 -7.28
CA SER A 124 -6.21 -9.91 -7.37
C SER A 124 -5.53 -8.82 -6.54
N ILE A 125 -5.16 -9.13 -5.29
CA ILE A 125 -4.43 -8.20 -4.42
C ILE A 125 -3.08 -7.85 -5.04
N ARG A 126 -2.37 -8.83 -5.58
CA ARG A 126 -1.08 -8.62 -6.25
C ARG A 126 -1.17 -7.60 -7.39
N LEU A 127 -2.18 -7.72 -8.24
CA LEU A 127 -2.36 -6.79 -9.36
C LEU A 127 -2.64 -5.37 -8.87
N LEU A 128 -3.46 -5.22 -7.85
CA LEU A 128 -3.76 -3.90 -7.28
C LEU A 128 -2.55 -3.30 -6.54
N VAL A 129 -1.77 -4.11 -5.85
CA VAL A 129 -0.51 -3.68 -5.23
C VAL A 129 0.49 -3.24 -6.30
N LEU A 130 0.57 -3.95 -7.42
CA LEU A 130 1.42 -3.55 -8.54
C LEU A 130 1.00 -2.21 -9.12
N VAL A 131 -0.30 -1.98 -9.31
CA VAL A 131 -0.83 -0.68 -9.75
C VAL A 131 -0.41 0.43 -8.77
N ASN A 132 -0.59 0.21 -7.47
CA ASN A 132 -0.17 1.18 -6.46
C ASN A 132 1.35 1.41 -6.46
N LEU A 133 2.15 0.38 -6.67
CA LEU A 133 3.61 0.51 -6.74
C LEU A 133 4.03 1.37 -7.94
N VAL A 134 3.40 1.18 -9.10
CA VAL A 134 3.65 2.01 -10.29
C VAL A 134 3.25 3.46 -10.02
N LEU A 135 2.07 3.69 -9.42
CA LEU A 135 1.63 5.03 -9.04
C LEU A 135 2.59 5.69 -8.05
N ALA A 136 3.11 4.92 -7.09
CA ALA A 136 4.11 5.41 -6.14
C ALA A 136 5.41 5.85 -6.84
N MET A 137 5.89 5.06 -7.80
CA MET A 137 7.07 5.42 -8.58
C MET A 137 6.85 6.71 -9.39
N LEU A 138 5.67 6.86 -9.98
CA LEU A 138 5.29 8.11 -10.67
C LEU A 138 5.25 9.29 -9.70
N THR A 139 4.72 9.10 -8.49
CA THR A 139 4.68 10.15 -7.46
C THR A 139 6.07 10.59 -7.04
N ILE A 140 7.01 9.65 -6.87
CA ILE A 140 8.38 9.94 -6.50
C ILE A 140 9.12 10.65 -7.65
N ALA A 141 8.80 10.32 -8.90
CA ALA A 141 9.39 10.94 -10.08
C ALA A 141 8.93 12.38 -10.34
N VAL A 142 7.77 12.75 -9.84
CA VAL A 142 7.22 14.12 -9.94
C VAL A 142 7.90 15.06 -8.95
#